data_f924c0d0501032a3f3b8ae6388cec23d
#
_entry.id   f924c0d0501032a3f3b8ae6388cec23d
#
_cell.length_a   1.000
_cell.length_b   1.000
_cell.length_c   1.000
_cell.angle_alpha   90.00
_cell.angle_beta   90.00
_cell.angle_gamma   90.00
#
_symmetry.space_group_name_H-M   'P 1'
#
loop_
_entity.id
_entity.type
_entity.pdbx_description
1 polymer ?
#
loop_
_entity_poly.entity_id
_entity_poly.type
_entity_poly.pdbx_seq_one_letter_code
_entity_poly.pdbx_strand_id
1 'polypeptide(L)'
;MRILRHSIAAGLASICVLGSAAAADLTGTEIQALISGKTGYVETGAASVTGTIGQGAIYWAADGSGLYKTPRGPIWHGTWSIKGNLYCSKWKEGPNSACMKVEKQGDTVSFIDIESGKLRIKVLKTAPGNAENLN
;
A
#
# COMPACT_ATOMS: atom_id res chain seq x y z
N MET A 1 -39.53 -32.88 54.91
CA MET A 1 -39.27 -31.51 54.37
C MET A 1 -38.04 -31.59 53.51
N ARG A 2 -38.21 -31.64 52.19
CA ARG A 2 -37.10 -31.74 51.22
C ARG A 2 -36.87 -30.38 50.59
N ILE A 3 -35.70 -29.79 50.83
CA ILE A 3 -35.31 -28.51 50.22
C ILE A 3 -34.63 -28.83 48.88
N LEU A 4 -35.28 -28.47 47.77
CA LEU A 4 -34.69 -28.52 46.43
C LEU A 4 -33.74 -27.31 46.27
N ARG A 5 -32.46 -27.61 46.12
CA ARG A 5 -31.48 -26.58 45.71
C ARG A 5 -31.46 -26.50 44.17
N HIS A 6 -31.90 -25.38 43.64
CA HIS A 6 -31.76 -25.09 42.22
C HIS A 6 -30.38 -24.45 41.99
N SER A 7 -29.51 -25.13 41.29
CA SER A 7 -28.25 -24.60 40.81
C SER A 7 -28.49 -23.86 39.53
N ILE A 8 -28.31 -22.55 39.55
CA ILE A 8 -28.32 -21.70 38.36
C ILE A 8 -26.93 -21.72 37.76
N ALA A 9 -26.77 -22.39 36.62
CA ALA A 9 -25.56 -22.33 35.83
C ALA A 9 -25.57 -21.04 35.01
N ALA A 10 -24.75 -20.05 35.39
CA ALA A 10 -24.51 -18.86 34.61
C ALA A 10 -23.57 -19.20 33.46
N GLY A 11 -24.12 -19.30 32.25
CA GLY A 11 -23.33 -19.40 31.02
C GLY A 11 -22.68 -18.05 30.66
N LEU A 12 -21.36 -17.97 30.78
CA LEU A 12 -20.60 -16.86 30.24
C LEU A 12 -20.58 -17.00 28.71
N ALA A 13 -21.37 -16.19 28.01
CA ALA A 13 -21.26 -16.03 26.57
C ALA A 13 -20.02 -15.18 26.29
N SER A 14 -18.94 -15.79 25.82
CA SER A 14 -17.74 -15.11 25.32
C SER A 14 -18.10 -14.46 23.98
N ILE A 15 -18.32 -13.14 23.99
CA ILE A 15 -18.50 -12.38 22.76
C ILE A 15 -17.11 -12.16 22.18
N CYS A 16 -16.74 -12.94 21.16
CA CYS A 16 -15.58 -12.67 20.32
C CYS A 16 -15.90 -11.43 19.46
N VAL A 17 -15.43 -10.27 19.88
CA VAL A 17 -15.43 -9.09 19.03
C VAL A 17 -14.34 -9.29 17.98
N LEU A 18 -14.73 -9.72 16.78
CA LEU A 18 -13.88 -9.71 15.61
C LEU A 18 -13.71 -8.26 15.19
N GLY A 19 -12.70 -7.59 15.77
CA GLY A 19 -12.29 -6.27 15.33
C GLY A 19 -11.72 -6.38 13.93
N SER A 20 -12.36 -5.76 12.92
CA SER A 20 -11.74 -5.53 11.61
C SER A 20 -10.55 -4.58 11.82
N ALA A 21 -9.35 -4.99 11.35
CA ALA A 21 -8.17 -4.14 11.39
C ALA A 21 -8.43 -2.88 10.56
N ALA A 22 -8.44 -1.70 11.20
CA ALA A 22 -8.52 -0.43 10.50
C ALA A 22 -7.23 -0.20 9.70
N ALA A 23 -7.33 0.44 8.53
CA ALA A 23 -6.17 0.91 7.79
C ALA A 23 -5.39 1.92 8.63
N ALA A 24 -4.06 1.78 8.68
CA ALA A 24 -3.17 2.66 9.42
C ALA A 24 -2.23 3.38 8.46
N ASP A 25 -2.09 4.70 8.66
CA ASP A 25 -1.12 5.50 7.92
C ASP A 25 0.30 5.10 8.32
N LEU A 26 1.15 4.87 7.33
CA LEU A 26 2.56 4.60 7.55
C LEU A 26 3.33 5.91 7.74
N THR A 27 4.32 5.87 8.62
CA THR A 27 5.30 6.95 8.77
C THR A 27 6.28 6.95 7.59
N GLY A 28 6.99 8.07 7.40
CA GLY A 28 8.02 8.15 6.35
C GLY A 28 9.09 7.08 6.49
N THR A 29 9.52 6.76 7.71
CA THR A 29 10.48 5.69 7.99
C THR A 29 9.94 4.32 7.60
N GLU A 30 8.69 4.04 7.90
CA GLU A 30 8.03 2.79 7.54
C GLU A 30 7.86 2.65 6.02
N ILE A 31 7.50 3.74 5.33
CA ILE A 31 7.40 3.76 3.85
C ILE A 31 8.79 3.48 3.24
N GLN A 32 9.82 4.17 3.71
CA GLN A 32 11.21 3.98 3.25
C GLN A 32 11.64 2.52 3.39
N ALA A 33 11.40 1.91 4.54
CA ALA A 33 11.74 0.51 4.80
C ALA A 33 10.95 -0.46 3.91
N LEU A 34 9.71 -0.10 3.56
CA LEU A 34 8.85 -0.94 2.75
C LEU A 34 9.29 -1.00 1.28
N ILE A 35 9.74 0.12 0.70
CA ILE A 35 9.92 0.23 -0.75
C ILE A 35 11.37 0.39 -1.21
N SER A 36 12.26 0.95 -0.39
CA SER A 36 13.64 1.25 -0.82
C SER A 36 14.41 -0.01 -1.24
N GLY A 37 14.94 0.00 -2.45
CA GLY A 37 15.67 -1.13 -3.02
C GLY A 37 14.81 -2.35 -3.35
N LYS A 38 13.51 -2.16 -3.54
CA LYS A 38 12.55 -3.26 -3.78
C LYS A 38 11.69 -3.00 -5.01
N THR A 39 11.19 -4.09 -5.57
CA THR A 39 10.14 -4.07 -6.60
C THR A 39 8.79 -4.30 -5.94
N GLY A 40 7.83 -3.42 -6.18
CA GLY A 40 6.44 -3.60 -5.80
C GLY A 40 5.62 -4.06 -6.99
N TYR A 41 4.81 -5.10 -6.79
CA TYR A 41 3.82 -5.53 -7.75
C TYR A 41 2.52 -4.82 -7.44
N VAL A 42 2.04 -4.03 -8.39
CA VAL A 42 1.01 -3.03 -8.14
C VAL A 42 -0.22 -3.21 -9.01
N GLU A 43 -1.35 -2.83 -8.47
CA GLU A 43 -2.57 -2.55 -9.25
C GLU A 43 -2.77 -1.04 -9.33
N THR A 44 -3.16 -0.58 -10.50
CA THR A 44 -3.56 0.80 -10.73
C THR A 44 -5.02 0.86 -11.18
N GLY A 45 -5.72 1.88 -10.74
CA GLY A 45 -7.11 2.13 -11.11
C GLY A 45 -7.26 3.33 -12.03
N ALA A 46 -8.51 3.67 -12.33
CA ALA A 46 -8.85 4.83 -13.17
C ALA A 46 -8.30 6.16 -12.61
N ALA A 47 -8.05 6.22 -11.31
CA ALA A 47 -7.47 7.40 -10.66
C ALA A 47 -5.94 7.39 -10.63
N SER A 48 -5.27 6.39 -11.24
CA SER A 48 -3.83 6.32 -11.27
C SER A 48 -3.23 7.50 -12.03
N VAL A 49 -1.99 7.86 -11.68
CA VAL A 49 -1.26 8.94 -12.37
C VAL A 49 -1.00 8.61 -13.84
N THR A 50 -0.99 7.33 -14.17
CA THR A 50 -0.79 6.88 -15.55
C THR A 50 -2.06 6.93 -16.38
N GLY A 51 -3.23 7.03 -15.75
CA GLY A 51 -4.52 6.84 -16.40
C GLY A 51 -4.74 5.42 -16.93
N THR A 52 -3.87 4.48 -16.57
CA THR A 52 -3.90 3.10 -17.05
C THR A 52 -4.38 2.17 -15.95
N ILE A 53 -5.40 1.38 -16.25
CA ILE A 53 -5.95 0.38 -15.33
C ILE A 53 -5.23 -0.95 -15.55
N GLY A 54 -4.87 -1.64 -14.49
CA GLY A 54 -4.31 -2.98 -14.56
C GLY A 54 -3.16 -3.20 -13.59
N GLN A 55 -2.37 -4.23 -13.87
CA GLN A 55 -1.24 -4.63 -13.05
C GLN A 55 0.09 -4.17 -13.67
N GLY A 56 1.00 -3.74 -12.81
CA GLY A 56 2.35 -3.33 -13.19
C GLY A 56 3.38 -3.67 -12.11
N ALA A 57 4.59 -3.17 -12.30
CA ALA A 57 5.66 -3.32 -11.33
C ALA A 57 6.44 -2.01 -11.20
N ILE A 58 6.75 -1.60 -9.98
CA ILE A 58 7.58 -0.43 -9.71
C ILE A 58 8.83 -0.88 -8.98
N TYR A 59 9.99 -0.53 -9.52
CA TYR A 59 11.25 -0.65 -8.81
C TYR A 59 11.64 0.70 -8.21
N TRP A 60 11.73 0.75 -6.90
CA TRP A 60 12.19 1.92 -6.15
C TRP A 60 13.66 1.72 -5.77
N ALA A 61 14.57 2.22 -6.58
CA ALA A 61 15.99 2.12 -6.29
C ALA A 61 16.36 2.92 -5.04
N ALA A 62 17.32 2.41 -4.28
CA ALA A 62 17.74 3.04 -3.02
C ALA A 62 18.35 4.45 -3.23
N ASP A 63 18.83 4.78 -4.43
CA ASP A 63 19.36 6.10 -4.78
C ASP A 63 18.29 7.15 -5.07
N GLY A 64 17.01 6.79 -5.03
CA GLY A 64 15.89 7.68 -5.34
C GLY A 64 15.44 7.64 -6.80
N SER A 65 16.07 6.85 -7.66
CA SER A 65 15.53 6.59 -8.99
C SER A 65 14.40 5.59 -8.94
N GLY A 66 13.52 5.62 -9.95
CA GLY A 66 12.40 4.72 -10.06
C GLY A 66 12.18 4.26 -11.49
N LEU A 67 11.74 3.01 -11.63
CA LEU A 67 11.33 2.43 -12.90
C LEU A 67 9.93 1.85 -12.73
N TYR A 68 9.04 2.17 -13.64
CA TYR A 68 7.66 1.68 -13.59
C TYR A 68 7.29 0.99 -14.89
N LYS A 69 7.13 -0.31 -14.81
CA LYS A 69 6.53 -1.10 -15.89
C LYS A 69 5.01 -0.95 -15.82
N THR A 70 4.48 -0.17 -16.76
CA THR A 70 3.04 0.11 -16.80
C THR A 70 2.25 -1.12 -17.22
N PRO A 71 0.96 -1.20 -16.92
CA PRO A 71 0.11 -2.31 -17.37
C PRO A 71 0.06 -2.52 -18.87
N ARG A 72 0.32 -1.48 -19.66
CA ARG A 72 0.37 -1.55 -21.13
C ARG A 72 1.73 -1.91 -21.70
N GLY A 73 2.77 -2.00 -20.85
CA GLY A 73 4.11 -2.43 -21.24
C GLY A 73 5.20 -1.37 -21.26
N PRO A 74 4.96 -0.09 -21.62
CA PRO A 74 6.01 0.93 -21.57
C PRO A 74 6.60 1.07 -20.17
N ILE A 75 7.92 1.26 -20.13
CA ILE A 75 8.62 1.53 -18.87
C ILE A 75 8.76 3.04 -18.70
N TRP A 76 8.35 3.52 -17.55
CA TRP A 76 8.49 4.91 -17.15
C TRP A 76 9.69 5.07 -16.24
N HIS A 77 10.41 6.17 -16.43
CA HIS A 77 11.61 6.53 -15.68
C HIS A 77 11.30 7.73 -14.80
N GLY A 78 11.73 7.69 -13.56
CA GLY A 78 11.46 8.79 -12.66
C GLY A 78 12.29 8.77 -11.39
N THR A 79 11.81 9.54 -10.44
CA THR A 79 12.41 9.67 -9.11
C THR A 79 11.33 9.55 -8.04
N TRP A 80 11.74 9.12 -6.87
CA TRP A 80 10.88 9.07 -5.70
C TRP A 80 11.62 9.61 -4.48
N SER A 81 10.87 10.10 -3.51
CA SER A 81 11.39 10.60 -2.25
C SER A 81 10.34 10.50 -1.16
N ILE A 82 10.80 10.53 0.08
CA ILE A 82 9.93 10.63 1.25
C ILE A 82 10.01 12.05 1.78
N LYS A 83 8.85 12.68 1.93
CA LYS A 83 8.71 14.04 2.50
C LYS A 83 7.80 13.95 3.72
N GLY A 84 8.38 14.01 4.93
CA GLY A 84 7.62 13.75 6.15
C GLY A 84 7.08 12.33 6.15
N ASN A 85 5.76 12.18 6.21
CA ASN A 85 5.07 10.89 6.10
C ASN A 85 4.41 10.68 4.74
N LEU A 86 4.92 11.33 3.70
CA LEU A 86 4.41 11.22 2.34
C LEU A 86 5.43 10.58 1.42
N TYR A 87 4.94 9.77 0.51
CA TYR A 87 5.66 9.30 -0.67
C TYR A 87 5.40 10.28 -1.82
N CYS A 88 6.46 10.77 -2.45
CA CYS A 88 6.36 11.65 -3.61
C CYS A 88 7.11 11.07 -4.79
N SER A 89 6.53 11.14 -5.97
CA SER A 89 7.15 10.64 -7.21
C SER A 89 6.95 11.59 -8.38
N LYS A 90 7.88 11.50 -9.33
CA LYS A 90 7.85 12.23 -10.59
C LYS A 90 8.31 11.31 -11.70
N TRP A 91 7.53 11.21 -12.77
CA TRP A 91 7.79 10.34 -13.90
C TRP A 91 8.01 11.19 -15.16
N LYS A 92 9.05 10.86 -15.95
CA LYS A 92 9.37 11.59 -17.20
C LYS A 92 8.27 11.43 -18.25
N GLU A 93 7.71 10.24 -18.35
CA GLU A 93 6.68 9.88 -19.30
C GLU A 93 5.27 10.13 -18.78
N GLY A 94 5.16 10.42 -17.48
CA GLY A 94 3.89 10.62 -16.82
C GLY A 94 3.49 12.09 -16.71
N PRO A 95 2.24 12.34 -16.34
CA PRO A 95 1.75 13.70 -16.22
C PRO A 95 2.38 14.33 -15.01
N ASN A 96 2.30 14.61 -14.01
CA ASN A 96 2.89 15.48 -12.99
C ASN A 96 3.45 14.74 -11.77
N SER A 97 4.25 15.47 -11.01
CA SER A 97 4.62 15.06 -9.65
C SER A 97 3.39 14.88 -8.77
N ALA A 98 3.40 13.86 -7.94
CA ALA A 98 2.34 13.62 -6.96
C ALA A 98 2.94 13.20 -5.63
N CYS A 99 2.31 13.63 -4.53
CA CYS A 99 2.59 13.12 -3.19
C CYS A 99 1.40 12.34 -2.68
N MET A 100 1.66 11.27 -1.96
CA MET A 100 0.66 10.32 -1.51
C MET A 100 0.89 9.94 -0.06
N LYS A 101 -0.19 9.83 0.70
CA LYS A 101 -0.13 9.12 1.97
C LYS A 101 -0.18 7.62 1.68
N VAL A 102 0.41 6.85 2.55
CA VAL A 102 0.50 5.39 2.40
C VAL A 102 -0.18 4.73 3.57
N GLU A 103 -1.18 3.93 3.28
CA GLU A 103 -1.95 3.19 4.28
C GLU A 103 -1.69 1.70 4.14
N LYS A 104 -1.57 1.00 5.27
CA LYS A 104 -1.44 -0.46 5.31
C LYS A 104 -2.66 -1.07 5.98
N GLN A 105 -3.24 -2.06 5.31
CA GLN A 105 -4.32 -2.89 5.84
C GLN A 105 -4.02 -4.35 5.53
N GLY A 106 -3.68 -5.14 6.56
CA GLY A 106 -3.18 -6.51 6.34
C GLY A 106 -1.90 -6.48 5.51
N ASP A 107 -1.86 -7.26 4.44
CA ASP A 107 -0.73 -7.33 3.51
C ASP A 107 -0.85 -6.34 2.33
N THR A 108 -1.93 -5.58 2.29
CA THR A 108 -2.17 -4.61 1.23
C THR A 108 -1.71 -3.22 1.64
N VAL A 109 -1.01 -2.55 0.73
CA VAL A 109 -0.54 -1.18 0.92
C VAL A 109 -1.13 -0.29 -0.17
N SER A 110 -1.79 0.79 0.24
CA SER A 110 -2.49 1.72 -0.63
C SER A 110 -1.81 3.08 -0.63
N PHE A 111 -1.52 3.60 -1.81
CA PHE A 111 -0.97 4.93 -2.02
C PHE A 111 -2.10 5.86 -2.47
N ILE A 112 -2.42 6.84 -1.65
CA ILE A 112 -3.58 7.73 -1.82
C ILE A 112 -3.09 9.15 -2.05
N ASP A 113 -3.50 9.72 -3.18
CA ASP A 113 -3.18 11.10 -3.53
C ASP A 113 -3.72 12.07 -2.48
N ILE A 114 -2.84 12.94 -1.95
CA ILE A 114 -3.24 13.86 -0.88
C ILE A 114 -4.12 15.01 -1.36
N GLU A 115 -4.04 15.38 -2.64
CA GLU A 115 -4.85 16.48 -3.19
C GLU A 115 -6.27 16.00 -3.53
N SER A 116 -6.39 14.85 -4.16
CA SER A 116 -7.69 14.33 -4.62
C SER A 116 -8.34 13.34 -3.65
N GLY A 117 -7.57 12.75 -2.74
CA GLY A 117 -8.03 11.66 -1.87
C GLY A 117 -8.27 10.34 -2.60
N LYS A 118 -7.86 10.23 -3.86
CA LYS A 118 -8.07 9.03 -4.69
C LYS A 118 -6.94 8.03 -4.52
N LEU A 119 -7.32 6.75 -4.49
CA LEU A 119 -6.37 5.64 -4.55
C LEU A 119 -5.67 5.64 -5.90
N ARG A 120 -4.34 5.74 -5.89
CA ARG A 120 -3.50 5.74 -7.09
C ARG A 120 -2.90 4.38 -7.38
N ILE A 121 -2.34 3.76 -6.36
CA ILE A 121 -1.59 2.51 -6.46
C ILE A 121 -1.93 1.63 -5.26
N LYS A 122 -2.14 0.35 -5.52
CA LYS A 122 -2.25 -0.67 -4.49
C LYS A 122 -1.08 -1.64 -4.66
N VAL A 123 -0.21 -1.74 -3.67
CA VAL A 123 0.90 -2.68 -3.66
C VAL A 123 0.41 -4.00 -3.09
N LEU A 124 0.49 -5.07 -3.88
CA LEU A 124 0.03 -6.40 -3.52
C LEU A 124 1.12 -7.22 -2.83
N LYS A 125 2.36 -7.05 -3.27
CA LYS A 125 3.55 -7.69 -2.71
C LYS A 125 4.80 -6.94 -3.12
N THR A 126 5.89 -7.16 -2.40
CA THR A 126 7.22 -6.66 -2.75
C THR A 126 8.22 -7.80 -2.90
N ALA A 127 9.28 -7.56 -3.68
CA ALA A 127 10.41 -8.46 -3.83
C ALA A 127 11.71 -7.66 -3.72
N PRO A 128 12.81 -8.26 -3.22
CA PRO A 128 14.09 -7.58 -3.14
C PRO A 128 14.66 -7.21 -4.51
N GLY A 129 15.33 -6.05 -4.60
CA GLY A 129 16.02 -5.61 -5.80
C GLY A 129 15.10 -5.29 -6.96
N ASN A 130 15.71 -5.15 -8.14
CA ASN A 130 15.01 -4.98 -9.42
C ASN A 130 14.60 -6.37 -9.96
N ALA A 131 13.54 -6.91 -9.40
CA ALA A 131 13.11 -8.29 -9.63
C ALA A 131 12.64 -8.56 -11.08
N GLU A 132 12.21 -7.52 -11.81
CA GLU A 132 11.74 -7.61 -13.19
C GLU A 132 12.80 -7.18 -14.21
N ASN A 133 14.04 -6.92 -13.76
CA ASN A 133 15.15 -6.45 -14.61
C ASN A 133 14.75 -5.24 -15.48
N LEU A 134 14.06 -4.28 -14.88
CA LEU A 134 13.66 -3.05 -15.57
C LEU A 134 14.88 -2.17 -15.85
N ASN A 135 14.88 -1.47 -16.99
CA ASN A 135 15.94 -0.55 -17.41
C ASN A 135 15.40 0.62 -18.25
#